data_514805326e905ba0f89d5cce7df2e046
#
_entry.id   514805326e905ba0f89d5cce7df2e046
#
_cell.length_a   1.000
_cell.length_b   1.000
_cell.length_c   1.000
_cell.angle_alpha   90.00
_cell.angle_beta   90.00
_cell.angle_gamma   90.00
#
_symmetry.space_group_name_H-M   'P 1'
#
loop_
_entity.id
_entity.type
_entity.pdbx_description
1 polymer ?
#
loop_
_entity_poly.entity_id
_entity_poly.type
_entity_poly.pdbx_seq_one_letter_code
_entity_poly.pdbx_strand_id
1 'polypeptide(L)'
;MTGVVVRPSDGDSLPVPGARVILHRVAEVDQGPMDSAETGADGRFRFRLVRDTAALYLLSARHDGIEYFSRPLDRGAGGAAEPVTLVVHYTSSRAPVSLSARHIVIPRAGDEESREVLDLVLLANTGSHTRVAPDSLGASWSGPLPPRSEGLELGESDVSPDAVTRRGDSAIVSAPISPGEKQLAFQYHLPAGRQAVQIPVGSETVALNLLLEEAGASVEGPGLAAADSQVIEGRAFRRWSGDVPAGAVILVRLPGAGPGATPILAALVALLALALLVAAWRIIPLRRGGPISTASILDQIAALDARYEGREADTPVDEWARYLDRRAALKVGLADALARESDGR
;
A
#
# COMPACT_ATOMS: atom_id res chain seq x y z
N MET A 1 -7.44 19.91 -17.30
CA MET A 1 -7.54 18.52 -16.83
C MET A 1 -8.92 17.98 -17.15
N THR A 2 -9.04 16.74 -17.62
CA THR A 2 -10.31 16.09 -17.96
C THR A 2 -10.37 14.72 -17.31
N GLY A 3 -11.57 14.21 -17.09
CA GLY A 3 -11.76 12.86 -16.58
C GLY A 3 -13.19 12.36 -16.78
N VAL A 4 -13.44 11.18 -16.27
CA VAL A 4 -14.75 10.51 -16.30
C VAL A 4 -15.02 9.86 -14.95
N VAL A 5 -16.25 9.94 -14.48
CA VAL A 5 -16.73 9.15 -13.33
C VAL A 5 -17.49 7.96 -13.87
N VAL A 6 -17.09 6.78 -13.45
CA VAL A 6 -17.68 5.53 -13.90
C VAL A 6 -18.04 4.64 -12.72
N ARG A 7 -18.99 3.76 -12.92
CA ARG A 7 -19.39 2.71 -12.00
C ARG A 7 -19.32 1.35 -12.67
N PRO A 8 -18.65 0.36 -12.08
CA PRO A 8 -18.62 -1.00 -12.61
C PRO A 8 -20.01 -1.63 -12.68
N SER A 9 -20.30 -2.36 -13.76
CA SER A 9 -21.53 -3.13 -13.95
C SER A 9 -21.25 -4.32 -14.87
N ASP A 10 -21.39 -5.53 -14.37
CA ASP A 10 -21.35 -6.80 -15.12
C ASP A 10 -20.26 -6.93 -16.20
N GLY A 11 -19.04 -6.49 -15.86
CA GLY A 11 -17.88 -6.53 -16.76
C GLY A 11 -17.68 -5.30 -17.63
N ASP A 12 -18.56 -4.31 -17.53
CA ASP A 12 -18.47 -3.01 -18.21
C ASP A 12 -18.38 -1.85 -17.20
N SER A 13 -18.18 -0.65 -17.68
CA SER A 13 -18.14 0.58 -16.88
C SER A 13 -19.20 1.55 -17.38
N LEU A 14 -20.18 1.82 -16.55
CA LEU A 14 -21.24 2.76 -16.85
C LEU A 14 -20.84 4.19 -16.41
N PRO A 15 -21.06 5.21 -17.24
CA PRO A 15 -20.85 6.59 -16.85
C PRO A 15 -21.83 7.00 -15.73
N VAL A 16 -21.39 7.87 -14.84
CA VAL A 16 -22.20 8.42 -13.77
C VAL A 16 -22.47 9.90 -14.06
N PRO A 17 -23.66 10.24 -14.57
CA PRO A 17 -24.04 11.63 -14.85
C PRO A 17 -24.39 12.38 -13.56
N GLY A 18 -24.18 13.70 -13.54
CA GLY A 18 -24.54 14.58 -12.43
C GLY A 18 -23.71 14.34 -11.14
N ALA A 19 -22.62 13.59 -11.23
CA ALA A 19 -21.73 13.39 -10.09
C ALA A 19 -20.93 14.69 -9.83
N ARG A 20 -20.95 15.16 -8.58
CA ARG A 20 -20.10 16.27 -8.16
C ARG A 20 -18.69 15.79 -7.97
N VAL A 21 -17.76 16.31 -8.75
CA VAL A 21 -16.33 16.05 -8.66
C VAL A 21 -15.65 17.25 -8.03
N ILE A 22 -14.80 17.03 -7.06
CA ILE A 22 -14.05 18.08 -6.35
C ILE A 22 -12.56 17.88 -6.65
N LEU A 23 -11.89 18.97 -7.02
CA LEU A 23 -10.45 19.05 -7.14
C LEU A 23 -9.87 19.52 -5.81
N HIS A 24 -8.98 18.71 -5.23
CA HIS A 24 -8.27 19.02 -4.01
C HIS A 24 -6.81 19.35 -4.30
N ARG A 25 -6.28 20.31 -3.57
CA ARG A 25 -4.85 20.61 -3.50
C ARG A 25 -4.30 20.11 -2.17
N VAL A 26 -3.14 19.47 -2.22
CA VAL A 26 -2.37 19.05 -1.05
C VAL A 26 -0.97 19.64 -1.17
N ALA A 27 -0.68 20.62 -0.32
CA ALA A 27 0.60 21.28 -0.21
C ALA A 27 0.92 21.51 1.27
N GLU A 28 2.16 21.84 1.55
CA GLU A 28 2.65 21.99 2.92
C GLU A 28 1.93 23.09 3.71
N VAL A 29 1.55 24.18 3.06
CA VAL A 29 0.95 25.36 3.70
C VAL A 29 -0.55 25.51 3.38
N ASP A 30 -1.02 24.97 2.25
CA ASP A 30 -2.39 25.19 1.76
C ASP A 30 -2.95 23.88 1.20
N GLN A 31 -3.95 23.33 1.89
CA GLN A 31 -4.58 22.08 1.51
C GLN A 31 -6.10 22.17 1.61
N GLY A 32 -6.80 21.55 0.67
CA GLY A 32 -8.25 21.52 0.66
C GLY A 32 -8.88 21.54 -0.73
N PRO A 33 -10.21 21.68 -0.78
CA PRO A 33 -10.93 21.79 -2.03
C PRO A 33 -10.62 23.10 -2.74
N MET A 34 -10.29 23.04 -4.04
CA MET A 34 -10.02 24.22 -4.86
C MET A 34 -11.15 24.57 -5.80
N ASP A 35 -11.76 23.56 -6.42
CA ASP A 35 -12.76 23.74 -7.47
C ASP A 35 -13.70 22.53 -7.51
N SER A 36 -14.87 22.69 -8.11
CA SER A 36 -15.82 21.60 -8.29
C SER A 36 -16.47 21.66 -9.66
N ALA A 37 -16.78 20.49 -10.21
CA ALA A 37 -17.49 20.34 -11.48
C ALA A 37 -18.53 19.22 -11.36
N GLU A 38 -19.59 19.29 -12.14
CA GLU A 38 -20.53 18.19 -12.31
C GLU A 38 -20.23 17.43 -13.61
N THR A 39 -20.46 16.12 -13.58
CA THR A 39 -20.29 15.27 -14.76
C THR A 39 -21.46 15.45 -15.73
N GLY A 40 -21.15 15.47 -17.03
CA GLY A 40 -22.14 15.43 -18.10
C GLY A 40 -22.88 14.09 -18.19
N ALA A 41 -23.78 13.97 -19.16
CA ALA A 41 -24.54 12.73 -19.42
C ALA A 41 -23.63 11.52 -19.74
N ASP A 42 -22.42 11.78 -20.24
CA ASP A 42 -21.38 10.79 -20.53
C ASP A 42 -20.44 10.52 -19.35
N GLY A 43 -20.74 11.05 -18.16
CA GLY A 43 -19.91 10.94 -16.96
C GLY A 43 -18.64 11.78 -16.98
N ARG A 44 -18.41 12.61 -18.03
CA ARG A 44 -17.18 13.39 -18.17
C ARG A 44 -17.24 14.70 -17.41
N PHE A 45 -16.05 15.13 -16.94
CA PHE A 45 -15.84 16.43 -16.28
C PHE A 45 -14.57 17.11 -16.79
N ARG A 46 -14.47 18.41 -16.51
CA ARG A 46 -13.29 19.20 -16.89
C ARG A 46 -13.00 20.28 -15.85
N PHE A 47 -11.71 20.39 -15.48
CA PHE A 47 -11.18 21.52 -14.71
C PHE A 47 -10.20 22.34 -15.53
N ARG A 48 -10.19 23.65 -15.28
CA ARG A 48 -9.14 24.56 -15.76
C ARG A 48 -8.16 24.76 -14.61
N LEU A 49 -7.00 24.11 -14.68
CA LEU A 49 -6.00 24.14 -13.64
C LEU A 49 -4.70 24.73 -14.17
N VAL A 50 -4.19 25.77 -13.52
CA VAL A 50 -2.80 26.18 -13.61
C VAL A 50 -2.04 25.36 -12.56
N ARG A 51 -1.21 24.43 -13.00
CA ARG A 51 -0.52 23.50 -12.09
C ARG A 51 0.59 24.22 -11.33
N ASP A 52 0.59 24.06 -10.02
CA ASP A 52 1.72 24.34 -9.16
C ASP A 52 2.50 23.02 -8.95
N THR A 53 3.77 23.02 -9.34
CA THR A 53 4.64 21.83 -9.24
C THR A 53 5.02 21.48 -7.80
N ALA A 54 4.82 22.40 -6.85
CA ALA A 54 5.05 22.18 -5.43
C ALA A 54 3.86 21.50 -4.72
N ALA A 55 2.70 21.37 -5.38
CA ALA A 55 1.49 20.77 -4.81
C ALA A 55 1.14 19.42 -5.47
N LEU A 56 0.54 18.53 -4.70
CA LEU A 56 -0.16 17.35 -5.18
C LEU A 56 -1.64 17.71 -5.41
N TYR A 57 -2.24 17.05 -6.37
CA TYR A 57 -3.66 17.20 -6.67
C TYR A 57 -4.36 15.86 -6.59
N LEU A 58 -5.58 15.87 -6.06
CA LEU A 58 -6.46 14.72 -5.95
C LEU A 58 -7.84 15.11 -6.48
N LEU A 59 -8.54 14.16 -7.04
CA LEU A 59 -9.96 14.31 -7.36
C LEU A 59 -10.78 13.46 -6.41
N SER A 60 -11.92 13.97 -5.99
CA SER A 60 -12.93 13.14 -5.33
C SER A 60 -14.27 13.23 -6.04
N ALA A 61 -15.06 12.16 -5.93
CA ALA A 61 -16.46 12.14 -6.36
C ALA A 61 -17.31 11.46 -5.28
N ARG A 62 -18.41 12.11 -4.91
CA ARG A 62 -19.37 11.56 -3.95
C ARG A 62 -20.43 10.74 -4.66
N HIS A 63 -20.59 9.48 -4.25
CA HIS A 63 -21.61 8.57 -4.78
C HIS A 63 -22.15 7.67 -3.66
N ASP A 64 -23.46 7.52 -3.60
CA ASP A 64 -24.17 6.70 -2.60
C ASP A 64 -23.70 6.95 -1.15
N GLY A 65 -23.48 8.22 -0.81
CA GLY A 65 -23.04 8.67 0.52
C GLY A 65 -21.53 8.58 0.79
N ILE A 66 -20.76 7.93 -0.08
CA ILE A 66 -19.32 7.72 0.07
C ILE A 66 -18.54 8.65 -0.84
N GLU A 67 -17.40 9.12 -0.39
CA GLU A 67 -16.46 9.91 -1.18
C GLU A 67 -15.32 9.03 -1.67
N TYR A 68 -15.14 8.99 -2.99
CA TYR A 68 -14.13 8.19 -3.69
C TYR A 68 -13.04 9.10 -4.22
N PHE A 69 -11.79 8.75 -3.97
CA PHE A 69 -10.64 9.55 -4.36
C PHE A 69 -9.87 8.92 -5.52
N SER A 70 -9.30 9.77 -6.37
CA SER A 70 -8.31 9.35 -7.35
C SER A 70 -6.97 9.02 -6.68
N ARG A 71 -6.09 8.37 -7.41
CA ARG A 71 -4.66 8.43 -7.08
C ARG A 71 -4.18 9.88 -7.18
N PRO A 72 -3.07 10.24 -6.48
CA PRO A 72 -2.43 11.52 -6.70
C PRO A 72 -2.16 11.74 -8.19
N LEU A 73 -2.50 12.92 -8.67
CA LEU A 73 -2.29 13.27 -10.07
C LEU A 73 -0.81 13.57 -10.28
N ASP A 74 -0.21 12.92 -11.26
CA ASP A 74 1.21 13.04 -11.55
C ASP A 74 1.63 14.49 -11.75
N ARG A 75 2.76 14.84 -11.17
CA ARG A 75 3.46 16.12 -11.37
C ARG A 75 4.04 16.26 -12.77
N GLY A 76 3.78 15.27 -13.66
CA GLY A 76 4.47 15.02 -14.90
C GLY A 76 4.48 16.19 -15.87
N ALA A 77 5.61 16.32 -16.49
CA ALA A 77 5.99 17.26 -17.52
C ALA A 77 4.97 17.40 -18.64
N GLY A 78 4.59 18.61 -18.98
CA GLY A 78 4.32 19.22 -20.28
C GLY A 78 3.49 18.48 -21.37
N GLY A 79 3.04 17.27 -21.14
CA GLY A 79 2.19 16.51 -22.08
C GLY A 79 0.70 16.72 -21.82
N ALA A 80 -0.15 16.39 -22.77
CA ALA A 80 -1.59 16.31 -22.56
C ALA A 80 -1.86 15.25 -21.46
N ALA A 81 -2.32 15.71 -20.28
CA ALA A 81 -2.62 14.81 -19.17
C ALA A 81 -3.67 13.80 -19.62
N GLU A 82 -3.39 12.51 -19.39
CA GLU A 82 -4.37 11.47 -19.62
C GLU A 82 -5.66 11.74 -18.83
N PRO A 83 -6.83 11.42 -19.41
CA PRO A 83 -8.09 11.58 -18.70
C PRO A 83 -8.10 10.74 -17.41
N VAL A 84 -8.47 11.35 -16.29
CA VAL A 84 -8.54 10.65 -14.99
C VAL A 84 -9.85 9.87 -14.93
N THR A 85 -9.77 8.59 -14.58
CA THR A 85 -10.95 7.77 -14.30
C THR A 85 -11.18 7.69 -12.81
N LEU A 86 -12.32 8.18 -12.33
CA LEU A 86 -12.80 7.99 -10.97
C LEU A 86 -13.82 6.85 -10.97
N VAL A 87 -13.53 5.82 -10.20
CA VAL A 87 -14.42 4.67 -10.05
C VAL A 87 -15.21 4.83 -8.77
N VAL A 88 -16.52 4.80 -8.86
CA VAL A 88 -17.45 4.86 -7.73
C VAL A 88 -18.28 3.59 -7.66
N HIS A 89 -18.83 3.27 -6.48
CA HIS A 89 -19.56 2.04 -6.24
C HIS A 89 -20.85 2.32 -5.48
N TYR A 90 -21.86 1.48 -5.65
CA TYR A 90 -22.96 1.42 -4.72
C TYR A 90 -22.52 0.85 -3.38
N THR A 91 -23.26 1.13 -2.33
CA THR A 91 -22.98 0.61 -0.99
C THR A 91 -23.82 -0.63 -0.68
N SER A 92 -23.27 -1.48 0.17
CA SER A 92 -23.99 -2.64 0.73
C SER A 92 -23.41 -3.04 2.07
N SER A 93 -24.26 -3.24 3.07
CA SER A 93 -23.84 -3.83 4.34
C SER A 93 -23.53 -5.33 4.25
N ARG A 94 -23.72 -5.95 3.08
CA ARG A 94 -23.48 -7.38 2.82
C ARG A 94 -22.39 -7.61 1.77
N ALA A 95 -21.73 -6.55 1.28
CA ALA A 95 -20.60 -6.72 0.37
C ALA A 95 -19.54 -7.65 0.99
N PRO A 96 -18.95 -8.57 0.22
CA PRO A 96 -17.98 -9.53 0.76
C PRO A 96 -16.69 -8.80 1.13
N VAL A 97 -16.27 -8.92 2.38
CA VAL A 97 -14.95 -8.47 2.85
C VAL A 97 -14.33 -9.62 3.60
N SER A 98 -13.16 -10.03 3.16
CA SER A 98 -12.37 -11.10 3.77
C SER A 98 -11.00 -10.58 4.22
N LEU A 99 -10.44 -11.26 5.21
CA LEU A 99 -9.06 -11.07 5.64
C LEU A 99 -8.15 -11.90 4.72
N SER A 100 -7.50 -11.25 3.76
CA SER A 100 -6.67 -11.94 2.77
C SER A 100 -5.29 -12.33 3.32
N ALA A 101 -4.70 -11.46 4.15
CA ALA A 101 -3.43 -11.75 4.82
C ALA A 101 -3.30 -10.97 6.14
N ARG A 102 -2.48 -11.50 7.04
CA ARG A 102 -2.13 -10.85 8.31
C ARG A 102 -0.65 -11.02 8.59
N HIS A 103 0.03 -9.91 8.89
CA HIS A 103 1.44 -9.91 9.22
C HIS A 103 1.61 -9.33 10.62
N ILE A 104 2.13 -10.12 11.53
CA ILE A 104 2.29 -9.73 12.92
C ILE A 104 3.78 -9.68 13.25
N VAL A 105 4.23 -8.54 13.74
CA VAL A 105 5.61 -8.34 14.19
C VAL A 105 5.58 -8.12 15.69
N ILE A 106 6.26 -9.00 16.42
CA ILE A 106 6.43 -8.92 17.86
C ILE A 106 7.91 -8.66 18.15
N PRO A 107 8.29 -7.43 18.44
CA PRO A 107 9.64 -7.09 18.79
C PRO A 107 10.02 -7.61 20.19
N ARG A 108 11.29 -7.47 20.53
CA ARG A 108 11.76 -7.69 21.88
C ARG A 108 11.10 -6.71 22.85
N ALA A 109 10.93 -7.14 24.11
CA ALA A 109 10.40 -6.25 25.14
C ALA A 109 11.25 -4.98 25.26
N GLY A 110 10.58 -3.85 25.42
CA GLY A 110 11.22 -2.57 25.75
C GLY A 110 11.60 -2.46 27.23
N ASP A 111 12.03 -1.26 27.63
CA ASP A 111 12.47 -0.98 28.99
C ASP A 111 11.38 -1.19 30.08
N GLU A 112 10.11 -1.01 29.68
CA GLU A 112 8.94 -1.27 30.53
C GLU A 112 8.47 -2.73 30.50
N GLU A 113 9.27 -3.64 29.92
CA GLU A 113 8.95 -5.05 29.69
C GLU A 113 7.70 -5.29 28.82
N SER A 114 7.03 -4.26 28.37
CA SER A 114 5.93 -4.34 27.40
C SER A 114 6.47 -4.55 26.00
N ARG A 115 5.64 -5.11 25.10
CA ARG A 115 5.96 -5.29 23.68
C ARG A 115 4.94 -4.55 22.83
N GLU A 116 5.43 -3.60 22.08
CA GLU A 116 4.62 -2.94 21.06
C GLU A 116 4.52 -3.85 19.82
N VAL A 117 3.33 -4.36 19.56
CA VAL A 117 3.06 -5.26 18.44
C VAL A 117 2.56 -4.45 17.28
N LEU A 118 3.08 -4.79 16.13
CA LEU A 118 2.59 -4.33 14.86
C LEU A 118 1.82 -5.45 14.18
N ASP A 119 0.57 -5.19 13.82
CA ASP A 119 -0.35 -6.16 13.24
C ASP A 119 -0.94 -5.59 11.95
N LEU A 120 -0.33 -5.93 10.84
CA LEU A 120 -0.74 -5.49 9.52
C LEU A 120 -1.80 -6.45 8.97
N VAL A 121 -2.98 -5.94 8.73
CA VAL A 121 -4.15 -6.63 8.24
C VAL A 121 -4.45 -6.19 6.81
N LEU A 122 -4.55 -7.14 5.90
CA LEU A 122 -4.97 -6.90 4.52
C LEU A 122 -6.39 -7.41 4.32
N LEU A 123 -7.30 -6.49 4.06
CA LEU A 123 -8.69 -6.79 3.74
C LEU A 123 -8.91 -6.78 2.23
N ALA A 124 -9.65 -7.73 1.73
CA ALA A 124 -10.07 -7.79 0.33
C ALA A 124 -11.60 -7.71 0.23
N ASN A 125 -12.09 -6.68 -0.43
CA ASN A 125 -13.46 -6.63 -0.90
C ASN A 125 -13.48 -7.11 -2.36
N THR A 126 -13.92 -8.35 -2.57
CA THR A 126 -13.97 -8.98 -3.91
C THR A 126 -15.27 -8.72 -4.65
N GLY A 127 -16.20 -7.99 -4.03
CA GLY A 127 -17.48 -7.63 -4.62
C GLY A 127 -17.41 -6.38 -5.50
N SER A 128 -18.56 -5.97 -6.02
CA SER A 128 -18.74 -4.74 -6.82
C SER A 128 -19.25 -3.55 -6.00
N HIS A 129 -19.61 -3.76 -4.74
CA HIS A 129 -20.17 -2.75 -3.85
C HIS A 129 -19.20 -2.39 -2.72
N THR A 130 -19.20 -1.13 -2.31
CA THR A 130 -18.51 -0.70 -1.09
C THR A 130 -19.23 -1.29 0.13
N ARG A 131 -18.48 -2.00 0.96
CA ARG A 131 -18.98 -2.49 2.25
C ARG A 131 -19.13 -1.32 3.21
N VAL A 132 -20.31 -1.17 3.78
CA VAL A 132 -20.61 -0.19 4.83
C VAL A 132 -21.12 -0.90 6.08
N ALA A 133 -21.02 -0.24 7.22
CA ALA A 133 -21.63 -0.70 8.44
C ALA A 133 -23.17 -0.78 8.29
N PRO A 134 -23.84 -1.77 8.87
CA PRO A 134 -25.30 -1.91 8.75
C PRO A 134 -26.07 -0.77 9.43
N ASP A 135 -25.46 -0.13 10.43
CA ASP A 135 -25.99 1.02 11.17
C ASP A 135 -24.82 1.81 11.80
N SER A 136 -25.12 2.89 12.51
CA SER A 136 -24.14 3.77 13.15
C SER A 136 -23.31 3.11 14.27
N LEU A 137 -23.75 2.00 14.80
CA LEU A 137 -23.06 1.23 15.86
C LEU A 137 -22.40 -0.04 15.32
N GLY A 138 -22.65 -0.35 14.05
CA GLY A 138 -22.13 -1.51 13.36
C GLY A 138 -20.70 -1.35 12.88
N ALA A 139 -20.17 -2.43 12.32
CA ALA A 139 -18.87 -2.51 11.72
C ALA A 139 -18.96 -2.84 10.24
N SER A 140 -18.13 -2.21 9.42
CA SER A 140 -17.86 -2.68 8.06
C SER A 140 -16.99 -3.93 8.09
N TRP A 141 -16.09 -4.01 9.08
CA TRP A 141 -15.29 -5.17 9.40
C TRP A 141 -14.92 -5.20 10.89
N SER A 142 -14.68 -6.41 11.42
CA SER A 142 -14.14 -6.60 12.76
C SER A 142 -13.18 -7.79 12.78
N GLY A 143 -12.08 -7.67 13.54
CA GLY A 143 -11.10 -8.71 13.72
C GLY A 143 -10.66 -8.88 15.16
N PRO A 144 -10.26 -10.11 15.57
CA PRO A 144 -9.85 -10.35 16.93
C PRO A 144 -8.45 -9.84 17.21
N LEU A 145 -8.29 -9.31 18.41
CA LEU A 145 -7.01 -8.91 19.01
C LEU A 145 -6.56 -9.95 20.03
N PRO A 146 -5.27 -10.06 20.31
CA PRO A 146 -4.78 -10.87 21.42
C PRO A 146 -5.46 -10.46 22.73
N PRO A 147 -5.96 -11.42 23.52
CA PRO A 147 -6.63 -11.11 24.79
C PRO A 147 -5.73 -10.29 25.72
N ARG A 148 -6.29 -9.27 26.37
CA ARG A 148 -5.58 -8.34 27.25
C ARG A 148 -4.43 -7.56 26.58
N SER A 149 -4.41 -7.42 25.25
CA SER A 149 -3.60 -6.39 24.61
C SER A 149 -4.16 -5.01 24.98
N GLU A 150 -3.37 -3.96 24.96
CA GLU A 150 -3.73 -2.62 25.41
C GLU A 150 -3.34 -1.59 24.32
N GLY A 151 -3.93 -0.39 24.36
CA GLY A 151 -3.49 0.75 23.57
C GLY A 151 -3.65 0.53 22.07
N LEU A 152 -4.83 0.09 21.59
CA LEU A 152 -5.05 -0.05 20.15
C LEU A 152 -4.98 1.30 19.45
N GLU A 153 -4.02 1.44 18.56
CA GLU A 153 -3.84 2.59 17.67
C GLU A 153 -3.79 2.12 16.22
N LEU A 154 -4.04 3.04 15.30
CA LEU A 154 -3.94 2.80 13.87
C LEU A 154 -2.77 3.61 13.32
N GLY A 155 -1.77 2.91 12.78
CA GLY A 155 -0.67 3.50 12.04
C GLY A 155 -1.07 3.86 10.59
N GLU A 156 -0.09 3.93 9.71
CA GLU A 156 -0.34 4.24 8.28
C GLU A 156 -1.27 3.20 7.65
N SER A 157 -2.45 3.62 7.26
CA SER A 157 -3.56 2.77 6.86
C SER A 157 -4.44 3.42 5.79
N ASP A 158 -5.19 2.61 5.08
CA ASP A 158 -6.14 3.09 4.05
C ASP A 158 -7.46 3.62 4.63
N VAL A 159 -7.58 3.69 5.95
CA VAL A 159 -8.75 4.25 6.65
C VAL A 159 -8.32 5.25 7.71
N SER A 160 -9.22 6.18 8.08
CA SER A 160 -8.94 7.13 9.13
C SER A 160 -8.85 6.46 10.50
N PRO A 161 -7.93 6.88 11.39
CA PRO A 161 -7.88 6.41 12.78
C PRO A 161 -9.20 6.55 13.53
N ASP A 162 -9.97 7.61 13.28
CA ASP A 162 -11.28 7.84 13.90
C ASP A 162 -12.33 6.79 13.58
N ALA A 163 -12.11 6.02 12.50
CA ALA A 163 -12.99 4.94 12.09
C ALA A 163 -12.64 3.58 12.72
N VAL A 164 -11.64 3.54 13.59
CA VAL A 164 -11.19 2.33 14.28
C VAL A 164 -11.40 2.48 15.77
N THR A 165 -12.08 1.51 16.37
CA THR A 165 -12.33 1.46 17.81
C THR A 165 -12.07 0.06 18.34
N ARG A 166 -11.80 -0.04 19.64
CA ARG A 166 -11.69 -1.31 20.32
C ARG A 166 -13.02 -1.63 21.03
N ARG A 167 -13.47 -2.87 20.89
CA ARG A 167 -14.60 -3.40 21.67
C ARG A 167 -14.22 -4.77 22.24
N GLY A 168 -13.92 -4.80 23.53
CA GLY A 168 -13.37 -6.00 24.17
C GLY A 168 -12.04 -6.41 23.52
N ASP A 169 -11.92 -7.66 23.13
CA ASP A 169 -10.74 -8.19 22.42
C ASP A 169 -10.95 -8.18 20.88
N SER A 170 -11.56 -7.14 20.36
CA SER A 170 -11.77 -6.97 18.91
C SER A 170 -11.48 -5.54 18.45
N ALA A 171 -10.82 -5.41 17.31
CA ALA A 171 -10.76 -4.19 16.53
C ALA A 171 -12.03 -4.07 15.68
N ILE A 172 -12.67 -2.91 15.72
CA ILE A 172 -13.89 -2.59 14.99
C ILE A 172 -13.58 -1.48 14.00
N VAL A 173 -13.86 -1.72 12.73
CA VAL A 173 -13.68 -0.76 11.65
C VAL A 173 -15.05 -0.31 11.15
N SER A 174 -15.35 0.98 11.24
CA SER A 174 -16.61 1.58 10.75
C SER A 174 -16.44 2.25 9.39
N ALA A 175 -15.22 2.48 8.94
CA ALA A 175 -14.94 3.06 7.62
C ALA A 175 -15.52 2.21 6.48
N PRO A 176 -15.99 2.84 5.39
CA PRO A 176 -16.36 2.13 4.18
C PRO A 176 -15.16 1.38 3.57
N ILE A 177 -15.39 0.13 3.13
CA ILE A 177 -14.37 -0.69 2.48
C ILE A 177 -14.78 -0.88 1.01
N SER A 178 -14.17 -0.07 0.14
CA SER A 178 -14.40 -0.13 -1.31
C SER A 178 -13.86 -1.43 -1.90
N PRO A 179 -14.38 -1.87 -3.07
CA PRO A 179 -13.80 -2.98 -3.82
C PRO A 179 -12.29 -2.84 -4.02
N GLY A 180 -11.59 -3.97 -3.93
CA GLY A 180 -10.14 -4.06 -3.94
C GLY A 180 -9.58 -4.35 -2.55
N GLU A 181 -8.31 -4.04 -2.36
CA GLU A 181 -7.58 -4.32 -1.11
C GLU A 181 -7.47 -3.06 -0.26
N LYS A 182 -7.50 -3.26 1.05
CA LYS A 182 -7.27 -2.23 2.07
C LYS A 182 -6.31 -2.74 3.11
N GLN A 183 -5.33 -1.90 3.43
CA GLN A 183 -4.34 -2.17 4.46
C GLN A 183 -4.69 -1.43 5.75
N LEU A 184 -4.62 -2.14 6.87
CA LEU A 184 -4.79 -1.61 8.22
C LEU A 184 -3.57 -1.99 9.05
N ALA A 185 -2.91 -1.02 9.64
CA ALA A 185 -1.74 -1.22 10.49
C ALA A 185 -2.11 -0.96 11.95
N PHE A 186 -2.51 -2.00 12.66
CA PHE A 186 -2.80 -1.92 14.08
C PHE A 186 -1.50 -1.94 14.90
N GLN A 187 -1.44 -1.07 15.89
CA GLN A 187 -0.41 -1.05 16.91
C GLN A 187 -1.08 -1.25 18.27
N TYR A 188 -0.55 -2.14 19.07
CA TYR A 188 -1.03 -2.41 20.42
C TYR A 188 0.08 -2.98 21.29
N HIS A 189 -0.09 -2.93 22.61
CA HIS A 189 0.88 -3.41 23.57
C HIS A 189 0.47 -4.77 24.15
N LEU A 190 1.42 -5.67 24.24
CA LEU A 190 1.32 -6.85 25.09
C LEU A 190 1.92 -6.52 26.46
N PRO A 191 1.15 -6.67 27.55
CA PRO A 191 1.62 -6.33 28.89
C PRO A 191 2.90 -7.07 29.29
N ALA A 192 3.66 -6.44 30.16
CA ALA A 192 4.86 -6.98 30.77
C ALA A 192 4.64 -8.38 31.41
N GLY A 193 5.72 -9.15 31.52
CA GLY A 193 5.72 -10.45 32.15
C GLY A 193 5.00 -11.58 31.41
N ARG A 194 4.45 -11.32 30.22
CA ARG A 194 3.79 -12.36 29.44
C ARG A 194 4.78 -13.26 28.74
N GLN A 195 4.77 -14.52 29.16
CA GLN A 195 5.56 -15.59 28.53
C GLN A 195 4.76 -16.35 27.44
N ALA A 196 3.45 -16.21 27.43
CA ALA A 196 2.58 -16.83 26.41
C ALA A 196 1.51 -15.85 25.92
N VAL A 197 1.39 -15.72 24.63
CA VAL A 197 0.40 -14.89 23.94
C VAL A 197 -0.44 -15.77 23.03
N GLN A 198 -1.76 -15.63 23.14
CA GLN A 198 -2.71 -16.25 22.23
C GLN A 198 -3.08 -15.24 21.14
N ILE A 199 -2.90 -15.62 19.88
CA ILE A 199 -3.27 -14.81 18.73
C ILE A 199 -4.46 -15.51 18.05
N PRO A 200 -5.68 -15.02 18.24
CA PRO A 200 -6.86 -15.58 17.57
C PRO A 200 -6.88 -15.16 16.09
N VAL A 201 -7.31 -16.05 15.22
CA VAL A 201 -7.31 -15.83 13.77
C VAL A 201 -8.64 -15.29 13.24
N GLY A 202 -9.73 -15.48 13.96
CA GLY A 202 -11.04 -15.05 13.49
C GLY A 202 -11.79 -16.12 12.70
N SER A 203 -12.82 -15.71 11.94
CA SER A 203 -13.77 -16.62 11.30
C SER A 203 -13.39 -17.11 9.92
N GLU A 204 -12.24 -16.70 9.39
CA GLU A 204 -11.78 -17.02 8.03
C GLU A 204 -10.38 -17.63 8.07
N THR A 205 -10.07 -18.45 7.07
CA THR A 205 -8.69 -18.90 6.83
C THR A 205 -7.87 -17.71 6.33
N VAL A 206 -6.69 -17.53 6.89
CA VAL A 206 -5.84 -16.39 6.59
C VAL A 206 -4.40 -16.80 6.31
N ALA A 207 -3.78 -16.20 5.30
CA ALA A 207 -2.35 -16.27 5.11
C ALA A 207 -1.65 -15.45 6.21
N LEU A 208 -1.08 -16.14 7.20
CA LEU A 208 -0.44 -15.50 8.35
C LEU A 208 1.08 -15.51 8.21
N ASN A 209 1.70 -14.35 8.48
CA ASN A 209 3.12 -14.22 8.69
C ASN A 209 3.37 -13.64 10.10
N LEU A 210 4.11 -14.38 10.89
CA LEU A 210 4.47 -13.98 12.25
C LEU A 210 5.98 -13.83 12.35
N LEU A 211 6.43 -12.66 12.76
CA LEU A 211 7.84 -12.32 12.95
C LEU A 211 8.12 -12.04 14.43
N LEU A 212 9.08 -12.76 14.99
CA LEU A 212 9.51 -12.62 16.39
C LEU A 212 10.98 -12.26 16.45
N GLU A 213 11.31 -11.20 17.15
CA GLU A 213 12.71 -10.78 17.31
C GLU A 213 13.48 -11.64 18.31
N GLU A 214 12.80 -12.23 19.27
CA GLU A 214 13.46 -13.01 20.33
C GLU A 214 13.85 -14.42 19.88
N ALA A 215 15.15 -14.72 19.95
CA ALA A 215 15.69 -16.00 19.50
C ALA A 215 15.12 -17.23 20.24
N GLY A 216 14.76 -17.06 21.52
CA GLY A 216 14.16 -18.12 22.35
C GLY A 216 12.66 -18.29 22.21
N ALA A 217 12.00 -17.48 21.36
CA ALA A 217 10.56 -17.59 21.14
C ALA A 217 10.19 -18.85 20.37
N SER A 218 8.99 -19.40 20.62
CA SER A 218 8.43 -20.50 19.86
C SER A 218 6.97 -20.22 19.51
N VAL A 219 6.52 -20.79 18.39
CA VAL A 219 5.17 -20.64 17.87
C VAL A 219 4.57 -22.01 17.64
N GLU A 220 3.35 -22.20 18.12
CA GLU A 220 2.55 -23.40 17.93
C GLU A 220 1.18 -22.99 17.37
N GLY A 221 0.77 -23.62 16.29
CA GLY A 221 -0.55 -23.38 15.69
C GLY A 221 -0.74 -24.15 14.39
N PRO A 222 -1.98 -24.51 14.08
CA PRO A 222 -2.27 -25.22 12.84
C PRO A 222 -1.94 -24.36 11.61
N GLY A 223 -1.41 -24.98 10.58
CA GLY A 223 -1.13 -24.32 9.30
C GLY A 223 0.15 -23.47 9.27
N LEU A 224 0.81 -23.20 10.41
CA LEU A 224 2.05 -22.45 10.47
C LEU A 224 3.29 -23.35 10.47
N ALA A 225 4.28 -22.97 9.70
CA ALA A 225 5.60 -23.58 9.68
C ALA A 225 6.69 -22.51 9.85
N ALA A 226 7.81 -22.91 10.45
CA ALA A 226 8.98 -22.04 10.50
C ALA A 226 9.48 -21.77 9.08
N ALA A 227 9.81 -20.54 8.82
CA ALA A 227 10.31 -20.03 7.53
C ALA A 227 11.67 -19.35 7.73
N ASP A 228 12.31 -18.93 6.65
CA ASP A 228 13.59 -18.24 6.71
C ASP A 228 13.49 -16.96 7.52
N SER A 229 14.48 -16.77 8.41
CA SER A 229 14.60 -15.56 9.23
C SER A 229 14.81 -14.33 8.35
N GLN A 230 14.29 -13.19 8.80
CA GLN A 230 14.44 -11.91 8.11
C GLN A 230 15.23 -10.93 8.97
N VAL A 231 16.06 -10.12 8.31
CA VAL A 231 16.72 -8.98 8.95
C VAL A 231 15.97 -7.71 8.49
N ILE A 232 15.42 -6.99 9.45
CA ILE A 232 14.69 -5.73 9.25
C ILE A 232 15.44 -4.69 10.07
N GLU A 233 16.03 -3.69 9.40
CA GLU A 233 16.81 -2.61 10.03
C GLU A 233 17.93 -3.09 10.96
N GLY A 234 18.66 -4.13 10.54
CA GLY A 234 19.73 -4.69 11.33
C GLY A 234 19.27 -5.57 12.51
N ARG A 235 17.96 -5.76 12.70
CA ARG A 235 17.36 -6.63 13.72
C ARG A 235 16.92 -7.94 13.09
N ALA A 236 17.29 -9.05 13.68
CA ALA A 236 16.96 -10.37 13.17
C ALA A 236 15.62 -10.86 13.74
N PHE A 237 14.71 -11.23 12.85
CA PHE A 237 13.42 -11.80 13.19
C PHE A 237 13.32 -13.24 12.70
N ARG A 238 12.90 -14.13 13.57
CA ARG A 238 12.47 -15.46 13.19
C ARG A 238 11.05 -15.35 12.59
N ARG A 239 10.79 -16.09 11.52
CA ARG A 239 9.52 -16.03 10.81
C ARG A 239 8.81 -17.38 10.86
N TRP A 240 7.50 -17.33 10.98
CA TRP A 240 6.58 -18.44 10.74
C TRP A 240 5.54 -17.97 9.75
N SER A 241 5.18 -18.82 8.80
CA SER A 241 4.20 -18.49 7.79
C SER A 241 3.38 -19.70 7.39
N GLY A 242 2.18 -19.43 6.87
CA GLY A 242 1.28 -20.44 6.35
C GLY A 242 -0.18 -20.03 6.38
N ASP A 243 -1.04 -20.89 5.87
CA ASP A 243 -2.48 -20.68 5.87
C ASP A 243 -3.08 -21.23 7.15
N VAL A 244 -3.53 -20.34 8.00
CA VAL A 244 -4.11 -20.68 9.30
C VAL A 244 -5.63 -20.80 9.18
N PRO A 245 -6.22 -21.94 9.57
CA PRO A 245 -7.66 -22.16 9.43
C PRO A 245 -8.49 -21.26 10.32
N ALA A 246 -9.72 -21.02 9.89
CA ALA A 246 -10.72 -20.28 10.64
C ALA A 246 -10.89 -20.80 12.08
N GLY A 247 -11.01 -19.86 13.03
CA GLY A 247 -11.20 -20.16 14.45
C GLY A 247 -9.96 -20.67 15.19
N ALA A 248 -8.82 -20.78 14.51
CA ALA A 248 -7.58 -21.20 15.15
C ALA A 248 -7.05 -20.14 16.12
N VAL A 249 -6.30 -20.60 17.10
CA VAL A 249 -5.55 -19.76 18.01
C VAL A 249 -4.07 -20.15 17.93
N ILE A 250 -3.24 -19.19 17.60
CA ILE A 250 -1.78 -19.38 17.57
C ILE A 250 -1.24 -19.07 18.96
N LEU A 251 -0.47 -20.01 19.51
CA LEU A 251 0.22 -19.83 20.78
C LEU A 251 1.66 -19.41 20.52
N VAL A 252 1.99 -18.20 20.93
CA VAL A 252 3.35 -17.67 20.90
C VAL A 252 3.91 -17.74 22.31
N ARG A 253 5.02 -18.47 22.51
CA ARG A 253 5.77 -18.48 23.76
C ARG A 253 6.95 -17.55 23.62
N LEU A 254 7.04 -16.59 24.52
CA LEU A 254 8.10 -15.59 24.58
C LEU A 254 9.01 -15.91 25.76
N PRO A 255 10.34 -15.81 25.61
CA PRO A 255 11.23 -15.90 26.75
C PRO A 255 10.95 -14.74 27.72
N GLY A 256 11.31 -14.90 28.99
CA GLY A 256 11.25 -13.80 29.96
C GLY A 256 12.09 -12.61 29.50
N ALA A 257 11.72 -11.42 29.94
CA ALA A 257 12.41 -10.19 29.54
C ALA A 257 13.90 -10.26 29.89
N GLY A 258 14.74 -10.12 28.85
CA GLY A 258 16.16 -9.83 29.02
C GLY A 258 16.37 -8.32 28.98
N PRO A 259 17.54 -7.79 29.43
CA PRO A 259 17.76 -6.35 29.51
C PRO A 259 17.70 -5.67 28.15
N GLY A 260 16.83 -4.71 28.05
CA GLY A 260 16.75 -3.53 27.21
C GLY A 260 16.84 -3.62 25.69
N ALA A 261 15.81 -3.12 25.00
CA ALA A 261 15.93 -2.60 23.63
C ALA A 261 14.99 -1.41 23.42
N THR A 262 15.52 -0.38 22.83
CA THR A 262 14.90 0.92 22.53
C THR A 262 13.82 0.87 21.43
N PRO A 263 12.90 1.86 21.42
CA PRO A 263 11.50 1.69 21.10
C PRO A 263 11.04 2.14 19.69
N ILE A 264 9.75 2.08 19.49
CA ILE A 264 8.77 2.76 18.59
C ILE A 264 9.23 3.16 17.18
N LEU A 265 10.33 3.90 16.99
CA LEU A 265 10.78 4.35 15.67
C LEU A 265 11.22 3.19 14.77
N ALA A 266 11.84 2.17 15.35
CA ALA A 266 12.28 0.96 14.63
C ALA A 266 11.10 0.09 14.17
N ALA A 267 9.98 0.06 14.90
CA ALA A 267 8.78 -0.67 14.50
C ALA A 267 8.07 0.02 13.32
N LEU A 268 8.00 1.35 13.34
CA LEU A 268 7.42 2.16 12.25
C LEU A 268 8.21 2.01 10.93
N VAL A 269 9.54 1.98 11.00
CA VAL A 269 10.39 1.81 9.81
C VAL A 269 10.36 0.36 9.30
N ALA A 270 10.24 -0.63 10.20
CA ALA A 270 10.01 -2.04 9.83
C ALA A 270 8.67 -2.22 9.08
N LEU A 271 7.64 -1.44 9.45
CA LEU A 271 6.35 -1.39 8.74
C LEU A 271 6.52 -0.87 7.33
N LEU A 272 7.21 0.24 7.18
CA LEU A 272 7.44 0.85 5.87
C LEU A 272 8.22 -0.11 4.96
N ALA A 273 9.24 -0.79 5.50
CA ALA A 273 10.02 -1.77 4.75
C ALA A 273 9.19 -3.01 4.37
N LEU A 274 8.32 -3.50 5.27
CA LEU A 274 7.44 -4.64 5.00
C LEU A 274 6.32 -4.28 4.02
N ALA A 275 5.72 -3.10 4.16
CA ALA A 275 4.74 -2.56 3.22
C ALA A 275 5.35 -2.36 1.83
N LEU A 276 6.58 -1.83 1.76
CA LEU A 276 7.33 -1.69 0.51
C LEU A 276 7.69 -3.06 -0.11
N LEU A 277 8.03 -4.07 0.70
CA LEU A 277 8.29 -5.44 0.23
C LEU A 277 7.01 -6.11 -0.30
N VAL A 278 5.89 -5.96 0.37
CA VAL A 278 4.58 -6.48 -0.08
C VAL A 278 4.10 -5.71 -1.32
N ALA A 279 4.24 -4.38 -1.33
CA ALA A 279 3.93 -3.55 -2.48
C ALA A 279 4.87 -3.86 -3.67
N ALA A 280 6.16 -4.04 -3.44
CA ALA A 280 7.11 -4.45 -4.47
C ALA A 280 6.82 -5.85 -5.01
N TRP A 281 6.38 -6.77 -4.17
CA TRP A 281 6.00 -8.13 -4.59
C TRP A 281 4.67 -8.14 -5.39
N ARG A 282 3.79 -7.16 -5.18
CA ARG A 282 2.52 -6.99 -5.91
C ARG A 282 2.58 -6.02 -7.09
N ILE A 283 3.45 -5.00 -7.03
CA ILE A 283 3.59 -3.97 -8.08
C ILE A 283 4.62 -4.38 -9.12
N ILE A 284 5.52 -5.33 -8.80
CA ILE A 284 6.31 -6.02 -9.82
C ILE A 284 5.41 -7.16 -10.35
N PRO A 285 4.53 -6.91 -11.36
CA PRO A 285 4.26 -7.98 -12.27
C PRO A 285 5.66 -8.39 -12.69
N LEU A 286 5.95 -9.69 -12.67
CA LEU A 286 7.05 -10.23 -13.44
C LEU A 286 6.91 -9.65 -14.84
N ARG A 287 7.48 -8.49 -15.06
CA ARG A 287 7.83 -8.03 -16.39
C ARG A 287 8.84 -9.05 -16.84
N ARG A 288 8.32 -10.17 -17.37
CA ARG A 288 9.02 -10.84 -18.43
C ARG A 288 9.39 -9.71 -19.36
N GLY A 289 10.68 -9.40 -19.42
CA GLY A 289 11.19 -8.32 -20.23
C GLY A 289 10.61 -8.45 -21.64
N GLY A 290 9.65 -7.61 -21.94
CA GLY A 290 9.35 -7.32 -23.32
C GLY A 290 10.62 -6.78 -23.93
N PRO A 291 10.93 -7.07 -25.17
CA PRO A 291 12.14 -6.57 -25.82
C PRO A 291 12.14 -5.05 -25.64
N ILE A 292 13.23 -4.53 -25.11
CA ILE A 292 13.44 -3.07 -24.99
C ILE A 292 13.27 -2.54 -26.40
N SER A 293 12.24 -1.73 -26.64
CA SER A 293 11.95 -1.25 -28.00
C SER A 293 13.09 -0.33 -28.45
N THR A 294 13.48 -0.44 -29.69
CA THR A 294 14.48 0.42 -30.35
C THR A 294 14.21 1.90 -30.09
N ALA A 295 12.93 2.32 -30.07
CA ALA A 295 12.50 3.68 -29.72
C ALA A 295 12.91 4.09 -28.30
N SER A 296 12.76 3.21 -27.31
CA SER A 296 13.13 3.51 -25.91
C SER A 296 14.65 3.70 -25.72
N ILE A 297 15.47 2.99 -26.49
CA ILE A 297 16.94 3.15 -26.44
C ILE A 297 17.35 4.47 -27.12
N LEU A 298 16.70 4.84 -28.22
CA LEU A 298 16.93 6.11 -28.90
C LEU A 298 16.58 7.31 -28.00
N ASP A 299 15.46 7.26 -27.29
CA ASP A 299 15.05 8.29 -26.33
C ASP A 299 16.07 8.43 -25.18
N GLN A 300 16.61 7.32 -24.69
CA GLN A 300 17.64 7.34 -23.64
C GLN A 300 18.96 7.95 -24.14
N ILE A 301 19.37 7.68 -25.38
CA ILE A 301 20.56 8.29 -26.00
C ILE A 301 20.33 9.80 -26.17
N ALA A 302 19.18 10.20 -26.72
CA ALA A 302 18.85 11.60 -26.92
C ALA A 302 18.80 12.40 -25.60
N ALA A 303 18.20 11.84 -24.55
CA ALA A 303 18.17 12.46 -23.22
C ALA A 303 19.57 12.55 -22.58
N LEU A 304 20.42 11.55 -22.82
CA LEU A 304 21.80 11.57 -22.34
C LEU A 304 22.63 12.63 -23.08
N ASP A 305 22.53 12.67 -24.41
CA ASP A 305 23.27 13.64 -25.24
C ASP A 305 22.83 15.08 -24.93
N ALA A 306 21.52 15.35 -24.82
CA ALA A 306 20.98 16.66 -24.46
C ALA A 306 21.49 17.19 -23.11
N ARG A 307 21.83 16.31 -22.18
CA ARG A 307 22.37 16.70 -20.86
C ARG A 307 23.80 17.23 -20.93
N TYR A 308 24.58 16.76 -21.90
CA TYR A 308 26.02 17.08 -22.05
C TYR A 308 26.33 17.92 -23.28
N GLU A 309 25.35 18.24 -24.11
CA GLU A 309 25.50 19.05 -25.31
C GLU A 309 26.04 20.46 -24.97
N GLY A 310 27.13 20.83 -25.60
CA GLY A 310 27.80 22.14 -25.40
C GLY A 310 28.55 22.29 -24.07
N ARG A 311 28.67 21.25 -23.25
CA ARG A 311 29.32 21.29 -21.93
C ARG A 311 30.62 20.53 -21.85
N GLU A 312 31.19 20.18 -22.99
CA GLU A 312 32.41 19.36 -23.09
C GLU A 312 33.62 19.98 -22.39
N ALA A 313 33.76 21.30 -22.45
CA ALA A 313 34.87 22.03 -21.80
C ALA A 313 34.67 22.26 -20.30
N ASP A 314 33.43 22.21 -19.82
CA ASP A 314 33.07 22.52 -18.42
C ASP A 314 32.81 21.26 -17.56
N THR A 315 32.85 20.06 -18.17
CA THR A 315 32.57 18.80 -17.47
C THR A 315 33.87 18.16 -16.97
N PRO A 316 33.96 17.74 -15.71
CA PRO A 316 35.13 17.02 -15.18
C PRO A 316 35.47 15.78 -16.02
N VAL A 317 36.75 15.50 -16.19
CA VAL A 317 37.28 14.44 -17.08
C VAL A 317 36.72 13.06 -16.75
N ASP A 318 36.55 12.77 -15.46
CA ASP A 318 35.97 11.49 -14.96
C ASP A 318 34.45 11.40 -15.17
N GLU A 319 33.74 12.51 -15.18
CA GLU A 319 32.33 12.58 -15.51
C GLU A 319 32.09 12.46 -17.01
N TRP A 320 32.95 13.12 -17.81
CA TRP A 320 32.92 12.99 -19.26
C TRP A 320 33.22 11.56 -19.73
N ALA A 321 34.19 10.88 -19.10
CA ALA A 321 34.50 9.49 -19.38
C ALA A 321 33.29 8.58 -19.10
N ARG A 322 32.58 8.76 -17.95
CA ARG A 322 31.35 8.01 -17.61
C ARG A 322 30.21 8.29 -18.59
N TYR A 323 30.11 9.51 -19.10
CA TYR A 323 29.13 9.81 -20.15
C TYR A 323 29.42 9.02 -21.42
N LEU A 324 30.70 9.02 -21.88
CA LEU A 324 31.10 8.29 -23.09
C LEU A 324 30.89 6.78 -22.96
N ASP A 325 31.24 6.21 -21.81
CA ASP A 325 31.02 4.78 -21.53
C ASP A 325 29.53 4.42 -21.54
N ARG A 326 28.69 5.23 -20.91
CA ARG A 326 27.26 5.02 -20.88
C ARG A 326 26.61 5.13 -22.26
N ARG A 327 27.08 6.14 -23.05
CA ARG A 327 26.62 6.32 -24.42
C ARG A 327 27.03 5.17 -25.33
N ALA A 328 28.25 4.64 -25.17
CA ALA A 328 28.74 3.48 -25.89
C ALA A 328 27.93 2.22 -25.57
N ALA A 329 27.62 1.98 -24.29
CA ALA A 329 26.79 0.85 -23.87
C ALA A 329 25.36 0.91 -24.45
N LEU A 330 24.73 2.10 -24.48
CA LEU A 330 23.42 2.28 -25.09
C LEU A 330 23.44 2.04 -26.61
N LYS A 331 24.51 2.45 -27.31
CA LYS A 331 24.68 2.19 -28.75
C LYS A 331 24.83 0.69 -29.06
N VAL A 332 25.56 -0.06 -28.24
CA VAL A 332 25.66 -1.52 -28.37
C VAL A 332 24.27 -2.16 -28.19
N GLY A 333 23.53 -1.75 -27.13
CA GLY A 333 22.18 -2.23 -26.92
C GLY A 333 21.19 -1.90 -28.05
N LEU A 334 21.37 -0.74 -28.72
CA LEU A 334 20.59 -0.34 -29.89
C LEU A 334 20.92 -1.25 -31.10
N ALA A 335 22.19 -1.54 -31.34
CA ALA A 335 22.60 -2.41 -32.42
C ALA A 335 22.04 -3.83 -32.25
N ASP A 336 22.07 -4.36 -31.02
CA ASP A 336 21.50 -5.67 -30.68
C ASP A 336 19.95 -5.70 -30.80
N ALA A 337 19.29 -4.59 -30.50
CA ALA A 337 17.84 -4.48 -30.66
C ALA A 337 17.45 -4.45 -32.15
N LEU A 338 18.16 -3.67 -32.97
CA LEU A 338 17.97 -3.61 -34.43
C LEU A 338 18.25 -4.93 -35.11
N ALA A 339 19.30 -5.66 -34.69
CA ALA A 339 19.59 -6.98 -35.23
C ALA A 339 18.45 -7.96 -34.98
N ARG A 340 17.88 -7.93 -33.76
CA ARG A 340 16.71 -8.78 -33.42
C ARG A 340 15.44 -8.40 -34.17
N GLU A 341 15.21 -7.12 -34.47
CA GLU A 341 14.08 -6.67 -35.29
C GLU A 341 14.26 -7.07 -36.78
N SER A 342 15.50 -7.19 -37.27
CA SER A 342 15.77 -7.63 -38.62
C SER A 342 15.64 -9.15 -38.82
N ASP A 343 15.97 -9.94 -37.79
CA ASP A 343 15.87 -11.42 -37.82
C ASP A 343 14.43 -11.94 -37.59
N GLY A 344 13.53 -11.08 -37.13
CA GLY A 344 12.12 -11.38 -36.87
C GLY A 344 11.17 -11.06 -38.05
N ARG A 345 11.67 -10.62 -39.18
CA ARG A 345 10.93 -10.40 -40.45
C ARG A 345 11.27 -11.51 -41.46
#